data_2ffaccfec20c9a9c128641ea8c7e1456
#
_entry.id   2ffaccfec20c9a9c128641ea8c7e1456
#
_cell.length_a   1.000
_cell.length_b   1.000
_cell.length_c   1.000
_cell.angle_alpha   90.00
_cell.angle_beta   90.00
_cell.angle_gamma   90.00
#
_symmetry.space_group_name_H-M   'P 1'
#
loop_
_entity.id
_entity.type
_entity.pdbx_description
1 polymer ?
#
loop_
_entity_poly.entity_id
_entity_poly.type
_entity_poly.pdbx_seq_one_letter_code
_entity_poly.pdbx_strand_id
1 'polypeptide(L)'
;MKKLILYTLLLTISFSSAQKKELRNANKFFTSGEYASAIDLLDSSKEIFDSSDDKIKSQAMLLYGKLHTAMEDFELAMNAFDMSKNLGISDQLLNPEISKLETALITSAVGDNETENFSSAAKKLKMVYDLNKDNNEEYLFYAASSAVNSLDYPLALEYYEILRDIKYEGIETKFYIT
;
A
#
# COMPACT_ATOMS: atom_id res chain seq x y z
N MET A 1 -40.46 -27.66 0.06
CA MET A 1 -39.49 -27.02 0.94
C MET A 1 -38.11 -27.66 0.93
N LYS A 2 -37.95 -28.99 1.15
CA LYS A 2 -36.62 -29.67 1.16
C LYS A 2 -35.80 -29.52 -0.15
N LYS A 3 -36.44 -29.50 -1.34
CA LYS A 3 -35.76 -29.36 -2.63
C LYS A 3 -35.26 -27.91 -2.85
N LEU A 4 -35.97 -26.90 -2.34
CA LEU A 4 -35.57 -25.48 -2.47
C LEU A 4 -34.32 -25.20 -1.61
N ILE A 5 -34.25 -25.75 -0.40
CA ILE A 5 -33.10 -25.65 0.51
C ILE A 5 -31.86 -26.32 -0.09
N LEU A 6 -32.02 -27.43 -0.82
CA LEU A 6 -30.91 -28.12 -1.46
C LEU A 6 -30.34 -27.32 -2.64
N TYR A 7 -31.17 -26.62 -3.42
CA TYR A 7 -30.72 -25.75 -4.52
C TYR A 7 -29.99 -24.51 -4.01
N THR A 8 -30.45 -23.88 -2.92
CA THR A 8 -29.77 -22.75 -2.30
C THR A 8 -28.41 -23.16 -1.71
N LEU A 9 -28.32 -24.33 -1.09
CA LEU A 9 -27.06 -24.84 -0.54
C LEU A 9 -26.02 -25.17 -1.64
N LEU A 10 -26.45 -25.72 -2.77
CA LEU A 10 -25.58 -26.00 -3.93
C LEU A 10 -25.05 -24.72 -4.60
N LEU A 11 -25.87 -23.67 -4.67
CA LEU A 11 -25.45 -22.37 -5.23
C LEU A 11 -24.37 -21.70 -4.36
N THR A 12 -24.53 -21.70 -3.04
CA THR A 12 -23.54 -21.09 -2.11
C THR A 12 -22.18 -21.80 -2.13
N ILE A 13 -22.14 -23.11 -2.27
CA ILE A 13 -20.90 -23.90 -2.38
C ILE A 13 -20.16 -23.59 -3.70
N SER A 14 -20.88 -23.39 -4.79
CA SER A 14 -20.31 -23.09 -6.11
C SER A 14 -19.67 -21.70 -6.12
N PHE A 15 -20.28 -20.70 -5.50
CA PHE A 15 -19.74 -19.34 -5.39
C PHE A 15 -18.44 -19.29 -4.58
N SER A 16 -18.41 -19.93 -3.40
CA SER A 16 -17.20 -19.96 -2.55
C SER A 16 -16.01 -20.64 -3.23
N SER A 17 -16.26 -21.63 -4.09
CA SER A 17 -15.22 -22.30 -4.87
C SER A 17 -14.67 -21.43 -6.00
N ALA A 18 -15.51 -20.63 -6.66
CA ALA A 18 -15.10 -19.71 -7.70
C ALA A 18 -14.18 -18.61 -7.17
N GLN A 19 -14.54 -17.97 -6.05
CA GLN A 19 -13.77 -16.91 -5.39
C GLN A 19 -12.33 -17.36 -5.07
N LYS A 20 -12.19 -18.52 -4.42
CA LYS A 20 -10.88 -19.10 -4.07
C LYS A 20 -10.07 -19.48 -5.30
N LYS A 21 -10.74 -19.92 -6.37
CA LYS A 21 -10.09 -20.27 -7.64
C LYS A 21 -9.50 -19.03 -8.30
N GLU A 22 -10.27 -17.94 -8.42
CA GLU A 22 -9.80 -16.71 -9.06
C GLU A 22 -8.68 -16.06 -8.27
N LEU A 23 -8.79 -15.98 -6.94
CA LEU A 23 -7.71 -15.48 -6.07
C LEU A 23 -6.41 -16.30 -6.24
N ARG A 24 -6.53 -17.64 -6.30
CA ARG A 24 -5.38 -18.52 -6.53
C ARG A 24 -4.76 -18.32 -7.91
N ASN A 25 -5.57 -18.10 -8.94
CA ASN A 25 -5.09 -17.87 -10.30
C ASN A 25 -4.38 -16.50 -10.38
N ALA A 26 -4.95 -15.45 -9.82
CA ALA A 26 -4.31 -14.13 -9.72
C ALA A 26 -2.96 -14.21 -8.98
N ASN A 27 -2.92 -14.97 -7.87
CA ASN A 27 -1.65 -15.18 -7.15
C ASN A 27 -0.61 -15.98 -7.95
N LYS A 28 -1.01 -16.87 -8.86
CA LYS A 28 -0.08 -17.54 -9.80
C LYS A 28 0.51 -16.53 -10.79
N PHE A 29 -0.30 -15.67 -11.39
CA PHE A 29 0.20 -14.59 -12.25
C PHE A 29 1.17 -13.67 -11.50
N PHE A 30 0.85 -13.29 -10.26
CA PHE A 30 1.78 -12.53 -9.42
C PHE A 30 3.12 -13.25 -9.25
N THR A 31 3.11 -14.54 -8.90
CA THR A 31 4.35 -15.31 -8.67
C THR A 31 5.14 -15.57 -9.95
N SER A 32 4.51 -15.50 -11.13
CA SER A 32 5.16 -15.58 -12.43
C SER A 32 5.68 -14.23 -12.94
N GLY A 33 5.43 -13.12 -12.21
CA GLY A 33 5.79 -11.76 -12.65
C GLY A 33 4.82 -11.16 -13.68
N GLU A 34 3.69 -11.82 -13.94
CA GLU A 34 2.66 -11.37 -14.87
C GLU A 34 1.67 -10.42 -14.16
N TYR A 35 2.18 -9.29 -13.65
CA TYR A 35 1.44 -8.39 -12.76
C TYR A 35 0.18 -7.80 -13.42
N ALA A 36 0.27 -7.37 -14.68
CA ALA A 36 -0.88 -6.85 -15.41
C ALA A 36 -1.99 -7.90 -15.54
N SER A 37 -1.64 -9.14 -15.89
CA SER A 37 -2.61 -10.24 -15.98
C SER A 37 -3.26 -10.57 -14.63
N ALA A 38 -2.50 -10.42 -13.53
CA ALA A 38 -3.03 -10.62 -12.18
C ALA A 38 -4.06 -9.54 -11.82
N ILE A 39 -3.77 -8.26 -12.12
CA ILE A 39 -4.70 -7.13 -11.90
C ILE A 39 -5.95 -7.31 -12.77
N ASP A 40 -5.80 -7.54 -14.06
CA ASP A 40 -6.92 -7.76 -14.98
C ASP A 40 -7.87 -8.88 -14.50
N LEU A 41 -7.29 -9.96 -13.95
CA LEU A 41 -8.10 -11.06 -13.40
C LEU A 41 -8.82 -10.63 -12.12
N LEU A 42 -8.17 -9.91 -11.22
CA LEU A 42 -8.79 -9.40 -9.99
C LEU A 42 -9.90 -8.41 -10.32
N ASP A 43 -9.68 -7.48 -11.24
CA ASP A 43 -10.66 -6.47 -11.65
C ASP A 43 -11.87 -7.09 -12.36
N SER A 44 -11.65 -8.03 -13.27
CA SER A 44 -12.73 -8.76 -13.93
C SER A 44 -13.54 -9.65 -12.98
N SER A 45 -12.94 -10.05 -11.85
CA SER A 45 -13.56 -10.84 -10.79
C SER A 45 -14.08 -9.98 -9.62
N LYS A 46 -14.09 -8.66 -9.75
CA LYS A 46 -14.44 -7.74 -8.64
C LYS A 46 -15.81 -8.05 -8.03
N GLU A 47 -16.84 -8.26 -8.83
CA GLU A 47 -18.20 -8.60 -8.34
C GLU A 47 -18.21 -9.90 -7.54
N ILE A 48 -17.37 -10.87 -7.94
CA ILE A 48 -17.20 -12.14 -7.23
C ILE A 48 -16.57 -11.89 -5.85
N PHE A 49 -15.54 -11.03 -5.76
CA PHE A 49 -14.90 -10.67 -4.50
C PHE A 49 -15.78 -9.79 -3.63
N ASP A 50 -16.48 -8.81 -4.20
CA ASP A 50 -17.40 -7.93 -3.44
C ASP A 50 -18.54 -8.71 -2.76
N SER A 51 -18.95 -9.84 -3.33
CA SER A 51 -19.93 -10.76 -2.74
C SER A 51 -19.35 -11.80 -1.79
N SER A 52 -18.02 -11.81 -1.58
CA SER A 52 -17.32 -12.77 -0.72
C SER A 52 -17.42 -12.42 0.76
N ASP A 53 -16.98 -13.35 1.61
CA ASP A 53 -16.69 -13.05 3.01
C ASP A 53 -15.46 -12.13 3.16
N ASP A 54 -15.34 -11.46 4.30
CA ASP A 54 -14.26 -10.51 4.56
C ASP A 54 -12.87 -11.16 4.51
N LYS A 55 -12.78 -12.45 4.80
CA LYS A 55 -11.53 -13.21 4.69
C LYS A 55 -11.03 -13.27 3.24
N ILE A 56 -11.90 -13.53 2.29
CA ILE A 56 -11.53 -13.58 0.87
C ILE A 56 -11.25 -12.17 0.34
N LYS A 57 -12.10 -11.20 0.71
CA LYS A 57 -11.88 -9.80 0.36
C LYS A 57 -10.54 -9.28 0.86
N SER A 58 -10.20 -9.54 2.13
CA SER A 58 -8.93 -9.09 2.70
C SER A 58 -7.73 -9.71 1.99
N GLN A 59 -7.82 -10.99 1.60
CA GLN A 59 -6.77 -11.64 0.82
C GLN A 59 -6.64 -11.08 -0.61
N ALA A 60 -7.75 -10.72 -1.24
CA ALA A 60 -7.72 -10.07 -2.55
C ALA A 60 -7.07 -8.67 -2.45
N MET A 61 -7.44 -7.88 -1.43
CA MET A 61 -6.82 -6.56 -1.20
C MET A 61 -5.34 -6.68 -0.85
N LEU A 62 -4.93 -7.69 -0.07
CA LEU A 62 -3.52 -7.98 0.18
C LEU A 62 -2.76 -8.25 -1.12
N LEU A 63 -3.36 -9.00 -2.05
CA LEU A 63 -2.75 -9.29 -3.35
C LEU A 63 -2.67 -8.05 -4.23
N TYR A 64 -3.70 -7.19 -4.24
CA TYR A 64 -3.64 -5.88 -4.91
C TYR A 64 -2.49 -5.03 -4.37
N GLY A 65 -2.34 -4.93 -3.04
CA GLY A 65 -1.24 -4.19 -2.43
C GLY A 65 0.14 -4.70 -2.87
N LYS A 66 0.31 -6.02 -2.94
CA LYS A 66 1.56 -6.64 -3.44
C LYS A 66 1.81 -6.34 -4.91
N LEU A 67 0.77 -6.40 -5.75
CA LEU A 67 0.84 -6.10 -7.18
C LEU A 67 1.24 -4.65 -7.41
N HIS A 68 0.54 -3.71 -6.77
CA HIS A 68 0.84 -2.29 -6.89
C HIS A 68 2.22 -1.93 -6.32
N THR A 69 2.68 -2.59 -5.26
CA THR A 69 4.06 -2.44 -4.77
C THR A 69 5.08 -2.86 -5.84
N ALA A 70 4.86 -4.00 -6.50
CA ALA A 70 5.75 -4.50 -7.53
C ALA A 70 5.74 -3.65 -8.82
N MET A 71 4.68 -2.90 -9.06
CA MET A 71 4.52 -1.97 -10.19
C MET A 71 4.88 -0.52 -9.83
N GLU A 72 5.31 -0.27 -8.61
CA GLU A 72 5.63 1.06 -8.06
C GLU A 72 4.43 2.03 -8.02
N ASP A 73 3.21 1.52 -8.04
CA ASP A 73 1.98 2.27 -7.83
C ASP A 73 1.71 2.43 -6.31
N PHE A 74 2.59 3.11 -5.61
CA PHE A 74 2.67 3.09 -4.16
C PHE A 74 1.42 3.59 -3.43
N GLU A 75 0.74 4.62 -3.94
CA GLU A 75 -0.52 5.10 -3.36
C GLU A 75 -1.62 4.03 -3.41
N LEU A 76 -1.72 3.31 -4.54
CA LEU A 76 -2.67 2.22 -4.69
C LEU A 76 -2.29 1.03 -3.79
N ALA A 77 -0.98 0.76 -3.62
CA ALA A 77 -0.50 -0.27 -2.71
C ALA A 77 -0.89 0.02 -1.26
N MET A 78 -0.66 1.26 -0.78
CA MET A 78 -1.04 1.69 0.57
C MET A 78 -2.54 1.53 0.80
N ASN A 79 -3.36 2.05 -0.12
CA ASN A 79 -4.81 1.94 -0.04
C ASN A 79 -5.29 0.48 0.02
N ALA A 80 -4.71 -0.39 -0.80
CA ALA A 80 -5.07 -1.81 -0.82
C ALA A 80 -4.68 -2.51 0.49
N PHE A 81 -3.51 -2.21 1.06
CA PHE A 81 -3.10 -2.76 2.36
C PHE A 81 -3.98 -2.24 3.49
N ASP A 82 -4.37 -0.98 3.50
CA ASP A 82 -5.30 -0.41 4.48
C ASP A 82 -6.68 -1.08 4.39
N MET A 83 -7.19 -1.29 3.18
CA MET A 83 -8.44 -2.03 2.97
C MET A 83 -8.32 -3.47 3.47
N SER A 84 -7.20 -4.14 3.18
CA SER A 84 -6.94 -5.50 3.67
C SER A 84 -6.95 -5.57 5.19
N LYS A 85 -6.30 -4.59 5.86
CA LYS A 85 -6.26 -4.46 7.32
C LYS A 85 -7.64 -4.26 7.91
N ASN A 86 -8.42 -3.33 7.35
CA ASN A 86 -9.78 -3.02 7.80
C ASN A 86 -10.74 -4.21 7.64
N LEU A 87 -10.48 -5.09 6.68
CA LEU A 87 -11.21 -6.36 6.48
C LEU A 87 -10.70 -7.51 7.35
N GLY A 88 -9.70 -7.25 8.22
CA GLY A 88 -9.25 -8.20 9.23
C GLY A 88 -8.19 -9.21 8.77
N ILE A 89 -7.35 -8.87 7.78
CA ILE A 89 -6.16 -9.67 7.50
C ILE A 89 -5.27 -9.73 8.75
N SER A 90 -4.61 -10.86 9.00
CA SER A 90 -3.71 -10.95 10.13
C SER A 90 -2.43 -10.14 9.91
N ASP A 91 -1.91 -9.53 10.99
CA ASP A 91 -0.64 -8.79 10.98
C ASP A 91 0.53 -9.67 10.50
N GLN A 92 0.48 -10.97 10.78
CA GLN A 92 1.49 -11.92 10.32
C GLN A 92 1.61 -11.98 8.78
N LEU A 93 0.50 -11.75 8.07
CA LEU A 93 0.48 -11.73 6.59
C LEU A 93 0.71 -10.32 6.05
N LEU A 94 0.24 -9.30 6.74
CA LEU A 94 0.29 -7.91 6.29
C LEU A 94 1.67 -7.27 6.52
N ASN A 95 2.23 -7.38 7.74
CA ASN A 95 3.44 -6.66 8.10
C ASN A 95 4.65 -6.94 7.20
N PRO A 96 4.91 -8.19 6.74
CA PRO A 96 5.99 -8.43 5.78
C PRO A 96 5.78 -7.70 4.44
N GLU A 97 4.55 -7.51 4.00
CA GLU A 97 4.26 -6.82 2.75
C GLU A 97 4.35 -5.29 2.91
N ILE A 98 3.96 -4.75 4.08
CA ILE A 98 4.21 -3.33 4.42
C ILE A 98 5.72 -3.05 4.45
N SER A 99 6.53 -3.93 5.03
CA SER A 99 8.00 -3.76 5.03
C SER A 99 8.61 -3.79 3.62
N LYS A 100 8.05 -4.58 2.70
CA LYS A 100 8.47 -4.58 1.29
C LYS A 100 8.08 -3.27 0.60
N LEU A 101 6.87 -2.77 0.84
CA LEU A 101 6.42 -1.48 0.32
C LEU A 101 7.32 -0.34 0.82
N GLU A 102 7.63 -0.33 2.12
CA GLU A 102 8.54 0.64 2.73
C GLU A 102 9.92 0.63 2.06
N THR A 103 10.49 -0.57 1.88
CA THR A 103 11.78 -0.74 1.20
C THR A 103 11.72 -0.26 -0.26
N ALA A 104 10.65 -0.56 -0.99
CA ALA A 104 10.47 -0.12 -2.37
C ALA A 104 10.34 1.40 -2.47
N LEU A 105 9.56 2.02 -1.58
CA LEU A 105 9.42 3.48 -1.48
C LEU A 105 10.77 4.17 -1.23
N ILE A 106 11.53 3.68 -0.24
CA ILE A 106 12.85 4.24 0.08
C ILE A 106 13.78 4.13 -1.12
N THR A 107 13.86 2.95 -1.74
CA THR A 107 14.73 2.70 -2.90
C THR A 107 14.36 3.61 -4.07
N SER A 108 13.07 3.73 -4.36
CA SER A 108 12.57 4.60 -5.45
C SER A 108 12.81 6.09 -5.14
N ALA A 109 12.64 6.53 -3.88
CA ALA A 109 12.90 7.90 -3.47
C ALA A 109 14.41 8.27 -3.55
N VAL A 110 15.29 7.32 -3.20
CA VAL A 110 16.75 7.51 -3.36
C VAL A 110 17.10 7.69 -4.84
N GLY A 111 16.58 6.85 -5.73
CA GLY A 111 16.78 6.99 -7.17
C GLY A 111 16.25 8.31 -7.73
N ASP A 112 15.11 8.77 -7.23
CA ASP A 112 14.57 10.10 -7.59
C ASP A 112 15.49 11.24 -7.13
N ASN A 113 16.06 11.18 -5.92
CA ASN A 113 17.01 12.17 -5.43
C ASN A 113 18.31 12.17 -6.26
N GLU A 114 18.82 10.99 -6.63
CA GLU A 114 20.03 10.85 -7.46
C GLU A 114 19.83 11.45 -8.87
N THR A 115 18.60 11.41 -9.38
CA THR A 115 18.23 11.99 -10.68
C THR A 115 17.64 13.40 -10.59
N GLU A 116 17.76 14.04 -9.42
CA GLU A 116 17.26 15.39 -9.14
C GLU A 116 15.74 15.54 -9.27
N ASN A 117 15.00 14.41 -9.23
CA ASN A 117 13.53 14.41 -9.22
C ASN A 117 13.00 14.63 -7.79
N PHE A 118 13.45 15.70 -7.16
CA PHE A 118 13.24 15.97 -5.74
C PHE A 118 11.76 16.02 -5.33
N SER A 119 10.88 16.51 -6.20
CA SER A 119 9.44 16.55 -5.91
C SER A 119 8.84 15.15 -5.75
N SER A 120 9.26 14.19 -6.57
CA SER A 120 8.83 12.79 -6.45
C SER A 120 9.44 12.14 -5.21
N ALA A 121 10.74 12.38 -4.96
CA ALA A 121 11.40 11.89 -3.76
C ALA A 121 10.71 12.37 -2.47
N ALA A 122 10.36 13.66 -2.39
CA ALA A 122 9.66 14.23 -1.23
C ALA A 122 8.34 13.51 -0.93
N LYS A 123 7.54 13.23 -1.97
CA LYS A 123 6.27 12.51 -1.83
C LYS A 123 6.46 11.08 -1.34
N LYS A 124 7.41 10.34 -1.94
CA LYS A 124 7.68 8.94 -1.56
C LYS A 124 8.21 8.83 -0.13
N LEU A 125 9.12 9.73 0.28
CA LEU A 125 9.63 9.79 1.66
C LEU A 125 8.53 10.15 2.67
N LYS A 126 7.59 11.04 2.30
CA LYS A 126 6.40 11.30 3.11
C LYS A 126 5.53 10.07 3.27
N MET A 127 5.37 9.26 2.20
CA MET A 127 4.63 7.99 2.27
C MET A 127 5.32 6.99 3.20
N VAL A 128 6.67 6.93 3.22
CA VAL A 128 7.41 6.10 4.19
C VAL A 128 7.09 6.52 5.62
N TYR A 129 7.10 7.84 5.91
CA TYR A 129 6.68 8.34 7.21
C TYR A 129 5.24 7.93 7.57
N ASP A 130 4.32 8.03 6.61
CA ASP A 130 2.90 7.70 6.85
C ASP A 130 2.66 6.21 7.13
N LEU A 131 3.52 5.32 6.65
CA LEU A 131 3.43 3.88 6.97
C LEU A 131 3.65 3.57 8.45
N ASN A 132 4.52 4.32 9.12
CA ASN A 132 4.82 4.13 10.54
C ASN A 132 5.36 5.42 11.17
N LYS A 133 4.47 6.33 11.52
CA LYS A 133 4.81 7.69 11.98
C LYS A 133 5.73 7.73 13.20
N ASP A 134 5.62 6.74 14.09
CA ASP A 134 6.37 6.71 15.34
C ASP A 134 7.81 6.18 15.18
N ASN A 135 8.14 5.56 14.05
CA ASN A 135 9.46 4.98 13.79
C ASN A 135 10.13 5.50 12.51
N ASN A 136 9.40 6.30 11.71
CA ASN A 136 9.85 6.78 10.41
C ASN A 136 9.95 8.31 10.34
N GLU A 137 10.09 8.97 11.49
CA GLU A 137 10.17 10.44 11.59
C GLU A 137 11.32 11.03 10.77
N GLU A 138 12.45 10.33 10.68
CA GLU A 138 13.59 10.74 9.87
C GLU A 138 13.26 10.86 8.38
N TYR A 139 12.36 10.02 7.86
CA TYR A 139 11.94 10.09 6.46
C TYR A 139 11.09 11.33 6.18
N LEU A 140 10.34 11.84 7.17
CA LEU A 140 9.68 13.13 7.04
C LEU A 140 10.70 14.29 6.95
N PHE A 141 11.81 14.20 7.68
CA PHE A 141 12.90 15.17 7.56
C PHE A 141 13.55 15.12 6.16
N TYR A 142 13.81 13.93 5.63
CA TYR A 142 14.32 13.77 4.27
C TYR A 142 13.31 14.24 3.23
N ALA A 143 12.00 14.02 3.44
CA ALA A 143 10.94 14.54 2.59
C ALA A 143 10.94 16.08 2.56
N ALA A 144 11.07 16.74 3.73
CA ALA A 144 11.18 18.18 3.83
C ALA A 144 12.42 18.70 3.09
N SER A 145 13.56 18.04 3.25
CA SER A 145 14.81 18.41 2.55
C SER A 145 14.68 18.26 1.03
N SER A 146 14.07 17.20 0.55
CA SER A 146 13.79 17.02 -0.87
C SER A 146 12.80 18.07 -1.40
N ALA A 147 11.80 18.48 -0.62
CA ALA A 147 10.88 19.56 -0.97
C ALA A 147 11.61 20.91 -1.09
N VAL A 148 12.58 21.19 -0.21
CA VAL A 148 13.47 22.37 -0.35
C VAL A 148 14.25 22.31 -1.65
N ASN A 149 14.85 21.16 -1.99
CA ASN A 149 15.63 20.99 -3.21
C ASN A 149 14.78 21.11 -4.48
N SER A 150 13.49 20.77 -4.41
CA SER A 150 12.52 20.98 -5.50
C SER A 150 11.99 22.42 -5.57
N LEU A 151 12.44 23.31 -4.68
CA LEU A 151 11.94 24.69 -4.51
C LEU A 151 10.46 24.76 -4.10
N ASP A 152 9.88 23.68 -3.62
CA ASP A 152 8.52 23.67 -3.06
C ASP A 152 8.56 24.05 -1.56
N TYR A 153 8.83 25.32 -1.30
CA TYR A 153 8.94 25.83 0.06
C TYR A 153 7.67 25.71 0.90
N PRO A 154 6.45 25.87 0.33
CA PRO A 154 5.22 25.61 1.09
C PRO A 154 5.13 24.18 1.60
N LEU A 155 5.44 23.18 0.76
CA LEU A 155 5.45 21.78 1.14
C LEU A 155 6.54 21.47 2.18
N ALA A 156 7.75 22.04 1.99
CA ALA A 156 8.84 21.89 2.93
C ALA A 156 8.45 22.42 4.32
N LEU A 157 7.81 23.61 4.36
CA LEU A 157 7.33 24.21 5.61
C LEU A 157 6.29 23.32 6.31
N GLU A 158 5.32 22.79 5.58
CA GLU A 158 4.33 21.85 6.12
C GLU A 158 5.02 20.66 6.82
N TYR A 159 6.01 20.04 6.18
CA TYR A 159 6.70 18.89 6.75
C TYR A 159 7.56 19.26 7.96
N TYR A 160 8.22 20.41 7.95
CA TYR A 160 8.96 20.90 9.13
C TYR A 160 8.03 21.28 10.29
N GLU A 161 6.83 21.78 10.02
CA GLU A 161 5.84 22.03 11.08
C GLU A 161 5.37 20.74 11.74
N ILE A 162 5.14 19.68 10.97
CA ILE A 162 4.83 18.36 11.54
C ILE A 162 5.99 17.87 12.42
N LEU A 163 7.24 17.96 11.95
CA LEU A 163 8.44 17.57 12.71
C LEU A 163 8.57 18.36 14.02
N ARG A 164 8.30 19.66 13.98
CA ARG A 164 8.27 20.51 15.19
C ARG A 164 7.21 20.04 16.18
N ASP A 165 6.02 19.75 15.69
CA ASP A 165 4.86 19.40 16.52
C ASP A 165 5.05 18.03 17.22
N ILE A 166 5.70 17.07 16.54
CA ILE A 166 6.10 15.77 17.12
C ILE A 166 7.39 15.87 17.95
N LYS A 167 8.04 17.06 18.01
CA LYS A 167 9.31 17.31 18.75
C LYS A 167 10.45 16.42 18.26
N TYR A 168 10.55 16.23 16.95
CA TYR A 168 11.63 15.44 16.34
C TYR A 168 13.01 16.04 16.72
N GLU A 169 13.86 15.23 17.36
CA GLU A 169 15.18 15.65 17.86
C GLU A 169 16.33 15.40 16.85
N GLY A 170 16.04 14.74 15.74
CA GLY A 170 17.01 14.44 14.68
C GLY A 170 17.36 15.68 13.89
N ILE A 171 18.53 16.22 14.15
CA ILE A 171 19.15 17.37 13.46
C ILE A 171 18.42 18.69 13.73
N GLU A 172 19.07 19.57 14.46
CA GLU A 172 18.87 21.01 14.65
C GLU A 172 17.76 21.65 13.77
N THR A 173 16.53 21.19 13.93
CA THR A 173 15.31 21.84 13.40
C THR A 173 15.24 23.30 13.85
N LYS A 174 16.08 23.70 14.81
CA LYS A 174 16.22 25.08 15.30
C LYS A 174 16.70 26.07 14.25
N PHE A 175 17.38 25.64 13.20
CA PHE A 175 17.98 26.56 12.21
C PHE A 175 17.04 26.93 11.04
N TYR A 176 15.95 26.24 10.82
CA TYR A 176 15.09 26.46 9.66
C TYR A 176 13.76 27.18 9.95
N ILE A 177 13.50 27.53 11.24
CA ILE A 177 12.24 28.14 11.68
C ILE A 177 12.47 29.55 12.27
N THR A 178 13.62 30.16 12.06
CA THR A 178 13.86 31.56 12.33
C THR A 178 13.85 32.32 11.02
#